data_04b050a4300ca87233c063b230e274b7
#
_entry.id   04b050a4300ca87233c063b230e274b7
#
_cell.length_a   1.000
_cell.length_b   1.000
_cell.length_c   1.000
_cell.angle_alpha   90.00
_cell.angle_beta   90.00
_cell.angle_gamma   90.00
#
_symmetry.space_group_name_H-M   'P 1'
#
loop_
_entity.id
_entity.type
_entity.pdbx_description
1 polymer ?
#
loop_
_entity_poly.entity_id
_entity_poly.type
_entity_poly.pdbx_seq_one_letter_code
_entity_poly.pdbx_strand_id
1 'polypeptide(L)'
;ADDTYKLPWDEFKTTVDKKIASMKRLLKARKFAADDKFQKMEEGRITYFYANAFLMYPVSHLYLTQDSTMVLGDDYYNTLRQYVKEDDDLADVDEYRNYMIETSHVFDEEGKNIRQFYPKVLAEMSYIGENMQSEKVREALIHFLAFTYVEGNGVENITDLQNLYYTYVTSPRLNDIFKKACAKWDKAAVGRPSPQFKGVDVNGKEMTLRDFRGKYVY
;
A
#
# COMPACT_ATOMS: atom_id res chain seq x y z
N ALA A 1 9.96 -20.05 -6.30
CA ALA A 1 10.44 -19.17 -5.23
C ALA A 1 11.85 -18.71 -5.60
N ASP A 2 12.20 -17.46 -5.34
CA ASP A 2 13.55 -16.95 -5.61
C ASP A 2 14.50 -17.52 -4.54
N ASP A 3 15.41 -18.39 -4.95
CA ASP A 3 16.39 -19.04 -4.05
C ASP A 3 17.30 -18.02 -3.33
N THR A 4 17.30 -16.78 -3.78
CA THR A 4 18.04 -15.68 -3.11
C THR A 4 17.62 -15.54 -1.65
N TYR A 5 16.35 -15.76 -1.31
CA TYR A 5 15.87 -15.69 0.08
C TYR A 5 16.41 -16.79 1.00
N LYS A 6 17.07 -17.83 0.47
CA LYS A 6 17.75 -18.86 1.28
C LYS A 6 19.12 -18.42 1.78
N LEU A 7 19.68 -17.34 1.20
CA LEU A 7 20.99 -16.84 1.59
C LEU A 7 20.98 -16.26 3.01
N PRO A 8 22.09 -16.34 3.74
CA PRO A 8 22.28 -15.58 4.96
C PRO A 8 22.09 -14.07 4.71
N TRP A 9 21.73 -13.32 5.76
CA TRP A 9 21.39 -11.91 5.65
C TRP A 9 22.42 -11.08 4.87
N ASP A 10 23.70 -11.18 5.21
CA ASP A 10 24.76 -10.37 4.58
C ASP A 10 24.91 -10.64 3.07
N GLU A 11 24.79 -11.90 2.68
CA GLU A 11 24.84 -12.29 1.26
C GLU A 11 23.58 -11.85 0.52
N PHE A 12 22.41 -12.00 1.17
CA PHE A 12 21.13 -11.53 0.64
C PHE A 12 21.16 -10.04 0.39
N LYS A 13 21.53 -9.24 1.41
CA LYS A 13 21.66 -7.78 1.33
C LYS A 13 22.59 -7.36 0.19
N THR A 14 23.80 -7.95 0.16
CA THR A 14 24.78 -7.70 -0.91
C THR A 14 24.19 -7.98 -2.30
N THR A 15 23.41 -9.04 -2.43
CA THR A 15 22.78 -9.44 -3.70
C THR A 15 21.71 -8.43 -4.12
N VAL A 16 20.86 -7.98 -3.19
CA VAL A 16 19.84 -6.95 -3.45
C VAL A 16 20.48 -5.63 -3.83
N ASP A 17 21.50 -5.17 -3.08
CA ASP A 17 22.22 -3.92 -3.36
C ASP A 17 22.86 -3.93 -4.76
N LYS A 18 23.47 -5.07 -5.17
CA LYS A 18 24.01 -5.23 -6.52
C LYS A 18 22.90 -5.17 -7.59
N LYS A 19 21.73 -5.74 -7.34
CA LYS A 19 20.57 -5.67 -8.25
C LYS A 19 20.12 -4.21 -8.42
N ILE A 20 19.96 -3.46 -7.33
CA ILE A 20 19.61 -2.02 -7.36
C ILE A 20 20.63 -1.24 -8.21
N ALA A 21 21.92 -1.38 -7.89
CA ALA A 21 22.99 -0.67 -8.60
C ALA A 21 23.04 -1.02 -10.10
N SER A 22 22.87 -2.30 -10.44
CA SER A 22 22.87 -2.76 -11.83
C SER A 22 21.68 -2.20 -12.61
N MET A 23 20.48 -2.21 -12.05
CA MET A 23 19.28 -1.70 -12.73
C MET A 23 19.32 -0.19 -12.91
N LYS A 24 19.79 0.56 -11.90
CA LYS A 24 20.01 2.02 -12.04
C LYS A 24 21.04 2.35 -13.11
N ARG A 25 22.12 1.56 -13.22
CA ARG A 25 23.11 1.72 -14.29
C ARG A 25 22.52 1.47 -15.66
N LEU A 26 21.67 0.44 -15.82
CA LEU A 26 20.97 0.15 -17.06
C LEU A 26 19.99 1.26 -17.45
N LEU A 27 19.25 1.82 -16.47
CA LEU A 27 18.38 2.96 -16.69
C LEU A 27 19.16 4.16 -17.22
N LYS A 28 20.29 4.52 -16.58
CA LYS A 28 21.16 5.63 -17.00
C LYS A 28 21.80 5.42 -18.38
N ALA A 29 22.13 4.18 -18.74
CA ALA A 29 22.71 3.85 -20.03
C ALA A 29 21.72 4.00 -21.20
N ARG A 30 20.41 3.89 -20.91
CA ARG A 30 19.36 4.14 -21.90
C ARG A 30 19.05 5.63 -21.88
N LYS A 31 19.53 6.35 -22.90
CA LYS A 31 19.18 7.76 -23.14
C LYS A 31 17.69 7.84 -23.53
N PHE A 32 16.79 7.79 -22.57
CA PHE A 32 15.42 8.20 -22.83
C PHE A 32 15.42 9.73 -23.01
N ALA A 33 14.68 10.22 -24.00
CA ALA A 33 14.35 11.65 -24.10
C ALA A 33 13.31 12.07 -23.01
N ALA A 34 13.42 11.47 -21.84
CA ALA A 34 12.54 11.68 -20.70
C ALA A 34 13.08 12.84 -19.86
N ASP A 35 12.19 13.60 -19.26
CA ASP A 35 12.58 14.66 -18.33
C ASP A 35 13.26 14.09 -17.06
N ASP A 36 13.95 14.94 -16.33
CA ASP A 36 14.67 14.56 -15.11
C ASP A 36 13.71 13.98 -14.04
N LYS A 37 12.45 14.42 -14.04
CA LYS A 37 11.43 13.94 -13.11
C LYS A 37 11.07 12.47 -13.38
N PHE A 38 10.86 12.10 -14.63
CA PHE A 38 10.60 10.70 -15.01
C PHE A 38 11.78 9.81 -14.62
N GLN A 39 13.01 10.25 -14.89
CA GLN A 39 14.19 9.49 -14.52
C GLN A 39 14.28 9.29 -13.00
N LYS A 40 14.03 10.34 -12.22
CA LYS A 40 14.00 10.27 -10.75
C LYS A 40 12.95 9.29 -10.25
N MET A 41 11.75 9.33 -10.81
CA MET A 41 10.67 8.40 -10.46
C MET A 41 11.03 6.94 -10.78
N GLU A 42 11.64 6.67 -11.94
CA GLU A 42 12.07 5.31 -12.32
C GLU A 42 13.25 4.82 -11.46
N GLU A 43 14.19 5.70 -11.11
CA GLU A 43 15.26 5.36 -10.15
C GLU A 43 14.67 5.03 -8.77
N GLY A 44 13.65 5.77 -8.33
CA GLY A 44 12.88 5.51 -7.13
C GLY A 44 12.16 4.16 -7.20
N ARG A 45 11.42 3.92 -8.27
CA ARG A 45 10.71 2.64 -8.49
C ARG A 45 11.66 1.45 -8.42
N ILE A 46 12.79 1.49 -9.14
CA ILE A 46 13.82 0.45 -9.07
C ILE A 46 14.32 0.28 -7.64
N THR A 47 14.63 1.38 -6.96
CA THR A 47 15.16 1.32 -5.60
C THR A 47 14.19 0.60 -4.66
N TYR A 48 12.95 1.03 -4.63
CA TYR A 48 11.97 0.53 -3.67
C TYR A 48 11.37 -0.82 -4.07
N PHE A 49 11.33 -1.14 -5.38
CA PHE A 49 11.00 -2.50 -5.82
C PHE A 49 11.94 -3.54 -5.20
N TYR A 50 13.25 -3.29 -5.24
CA TYR A 50 14.22 -4.19 -4.62
C TYR A 50 14.33 -4.03 -3.11
N ALA A 51 14.19 -2.81 -2.56
CA ALA A 51 14.22 -2.60 -1.12
C ALA A 51 13.08 -3.31 -0.38
N ASN A 52 11.91 -3.46 -1.01
CA ASN A 52 10.80 -4.26 -0.46
C ASN A 52 11.21 -5.73 -0.22
N ALA A 53 12.23 -6.24 -0.92
CA ALA A 53 12.75 -7.58 -0.65
C ALA A 53 13.37 -7.70 0.76
N PHE A 54 13.92 -6.62 1.32
CA PHE A 54 14.42 -6.62 2.70
C PHE A 54 13.29 -6.86 3.70
N LEU A 55 12.13 -6.24 3.49
CA LEU A 55 10.93 -6.44 4.35
C LEU A 55 10.40 -7.88 4.27
N MET A 56 10.49 -8.47 3.08
CA MET A 56 10.03 -9.85 2.86
C MET A 56 11.02 -10.91 3.35
N TYR A 57 12.28 -10.54 3.59
CA TYR A 57 13.35 -11.48 3.92
C TYR A 57 13.04 -12.35 5.12
N PRO A 58 12.61 -11.84 6.29
CA PRO A 58 12.42 -12.68 7.47
C PRO A 58 11.42 -13.80 7.25
N VAL A 59 10.28 -13.47 6.67
CA VAL A 59 9.19 -14.42 6.42
C VAL A 59 9.58 -15.42 5.33
N SER A 60 10.17 -14.93 4.23
CA SER A 60 10.56 -15.77 3.09
C SER A 60 11.72 -16.69 3.45
N HIS A 61 12.71 -16.19 4.19
CA HIS A 61 13.84 -17.01 4.65
C HIS A 61 13.37 -18.12 5.55
N LEU A 62 12.59 -17.81 6.59
CA LEU A 62 12.00 -18.79 7.49
C LEU A 62 11.18 -19.86 6.73
N TYR A 63 10.34 -19.43 5.80
CA TYR A 63 9.52 -20.35 5.01
C TYR A 63 10.36 -21.31 4.15
N LEU A 64 11.42 -20.79 3.51
CA LEU A 64 12.22 -21.56 2.55
C LEU A 64 13.31 -22.44 3.22
N THR A 65 13.84 -22.01 4.37
CA THR A 65 14.91 -22.72 5.07
C THR A 65 14.40 -23.54 6.25
N GLN A 66 13.20 -23.21 6.75
CA GLN A 66 12.65 -23.75 8.01
C GLN A 66 13.54 -23.43 9.23
N ASP A 67 14.39 -22.41 9.12
CA ASP A 67 15.26 -21.97 10.20
C ASP A 67 14.52 -21.05 11.16
N SER A 68 13.96 -21.64 12.22
CA SER A 68 13.29 -20.89 13.29
C SER A 68 14.25 -20.23 14.29
N THR A 69 15.56 -20.42 14.12
CA THR A 69 16.59 -19.87 15.02
C THR A 69 17.13 -18.52 14.54
N MET A 70 16.73 -18.09 13.34
CA MET A 70 17.16 -16.81 12.78
C MET A 70 16.78 -15.65 13.71
N VAL A 71 17.77 -14.84 14.07
CA VAL A 71 17.58 -13.59 14.83
C VAL A 71 17.98 -12.42 13.93
N LEU A 72 17.06 -11.46 13.79
CA LEU A 72 17.33 -10.24 13.07
C LEU A 72 18.10 -9.27 13.98
N GLY A 73 19.33 -8.98 13.60
CA GLY A 73 20.21 -8.04 14.31
C GLY A 73 20.02 -6.57 13.87
N ASP A 74 20.76 -5.69 14.52
CA ASP A 74 20.72 -4.23 14.24
C ASP A 74 20.99 -3.89 12.77
N ASP A 75 21.85 -4.65 12.08
CA ASP A 75 22.15 -4.40 10.67
C ASP A 75 20.92 -4.54 9.78
N TYR A 76 20.02 -5.48 10.08
CA TYR A 76 18.74 -5.60 9.37
C TYR A 76 17.90 -4.32 9.53
N TYR A 77 17.65 -3.89 10.76
CA TYR A 77 16.85 -2.68 11.02
C TYR A 77 17.52 -1.41 10.50
N ASN A 78 18.83 -1.31 10.60
CA ASN A 78 19.58 -0.20 10.03
C ASN A 78 19.51 -0.17 8.50
N THR A 79 19.50 -1.34 7.85
CA THR A 79 19.29 -1.44 6.41
C THR A 79 17.89 -0.93 6.02
N LEU A 80 16.86 -1.30 6.76
CA LEU A 80 15.51 -0.76 6.49
C LEU A 80 15.50 0.77 6.63
N ARG A 81 16.07 1.33 7.70
CA ARG A 81 16.11 2.79 7.94
C ARG A 81 16.82 3.57 6.84
N GLN A 82 17.81 2.99 6.14
CA GLN A 82 18.50 3.65 5.04
C GLN A 82 17.58 4.08 3.89
N TYR A 83 16.48 3.37 3.71
CA TYR A 83 15.51 3.63 2.64
C TYR A 83 14.26 4.38 3.15
N VAL A 84 14.10 4.61 4.45
CA VAL A 84 13.04 5.47 4.99
C VAL A 84 13.44 6.92 4.77
N LYS A 85 13.14 7.44 3.58
CA LYS A 85 13.45 8.82 3.16
C LYS A 85 12.22 9.46 2.55
N GLU A 86 11.83 10.59 3.08
CA GLU A 86 10.72 11.35 2.54
C GLU A 86 11.15 12.04 1.24
N ASP A 87 10.49 11.71 0.14
CA ASP A 87 10.73 12.29 -1.18
C ASP A 87 9.40 12.56 -1.87
N ASP A 88 9.08 13.84 -2.01
CA ASP A 88 7.85 14.32 -2.62
C ASP A 88 7.64 13.85 -4.05
N ASP A 89 8.71 13.66 -4.81
CA ASP A 89 8.63 13.21 -6.19
C ASP A 89 8.27 11.72 -6.30
N LEU A 90 8.46 10.97 -5.21
CA LEU A 90 8.14 9.55 -5.12
C LEU A 90 6.79 9.26 -4.47
N ALA A 91 6.09 10.27 -3.96
CA ALA A 91 4.82 10.09 -3.25
C ALA A 91 3.73 9.35 -4.05
N ASP A 92 3.79 9.40 -5.39
CA ASP A 92 2.87 8.70 -6.30
C ASP A 92 3.43 7.35 -6.82
N VAL A 93 4.61 6.92 -6.36
CA VAL A 93 5.25 5.65 -6.74
C VAL A 93 4.80 4.53 -5.81
N ASP A 94 4.17 3.50 -6.33
CA ASP A 94 3.57 2.40 -5.54
C ASP A 94 4.61 1.67 -4.69
N GLU A 95 5.76 1.33 -5.26
CA GLU A 95 6.82 0.61 -4.56
C GLU A 95 7.38 1.42 -3.37
N TYR A 96 7.45 2.75 -3.54
CA TYR A 96 7.84 3.67 -2.47
C TYR A 96 6.80 3.70 -1.37
N ARG A 97 5.51 3.89 -1.72
CA ARG A 97 4.43 3.90 -0.73
C ARG A 97 4.37 2.61 0.07
N ASN A 98 4.43 1.46 -0.61
CA ASN A 98 4.43 0.16 0.06
C ASN A 98 5.59 0.05 1.05
N TYR A 99 6.80 0.46 0.64
CA TYR A 99 7.96 0.40 1.52
C TYR A 99 7.79 1.29 2.76
N MET A 100 7.35 2.53 2.57
CA MET A 100 7.16 3.48 3.66
C MET A 100 6.08 3.02 4.65
N ILE A 101 4.98 2.45 4.15
CA ILE A 101 3.90 1.92 4.99
C ILE A 101 4.37 0.68 5.78
N GLU A 102 4.97 -0.30 5.12
CA GLU A 102 5.40 -1.51 5.81
C GLU A 102 6.52 -1.23 6.83
N THR A 103 7.43 -0.28 6.53
CA THR A 103 8.43 0.14 7.52
C THR A 103 7.82 0.91 8.67
N SER A 104 6.76 1.68 8.47
CA SER A 104 6.03 2.32 9.57
C SER A 104 5.53 1.28 10.58
N HIS A 105 4.95 0.19 10.09
CA HIS A 105 4.51 -0.92 10.95
C HIS A 105 5.67 -1.63 11.67
N VAL A 106 6.84 -1.77 11.01
CA VAL A 106 8.04 -2.37 11.65
C VAL A 106 8.57 -1.50 12.79
N PHE A 107 8.53 -0.17 12.62
CA PHE A 107 9.12 0.79 13.57
C PHE A 107 8.12 1.39 14.58
N ASP A 108 6.84 1.12 14.43
CA ASP A 108 5.82 1.50 15.41
C ASP A 108 5.86 0.54 16.60
N GLU A 109 6.46 0.97 17.70
CA GLU A 109 6.60 0.14 18.91
C GLU A 109 5.24 -0.25 19.52
N GLU A 110 4.21 0.57 19.37
CA GLU A 110 2.87 0.32 19.90
C GLU A 110 2.04 -0.54 18.93
N GLY A 111 2.10 -0.24 17.63
CA GLY A 111 1.28 -0.87 16.60
C GLY A 111 1.84 -2.16 16.00
N LYS A 112 3.16 -2.40 16.06
CA LYS A 112 3.84 -3.52 15.38
C LYS A 112 3.31 -4.93 15.74
N ASN A 113 2.62 -5.08 16.85
CA ASN A 113 2.01 -6.34 17.28
C ASN A 113 0.53 -6.49 16.92
N ILE A 114 -0.09 -5.45 16.35
CA ILE A 114 -1.48 -5.48 15.93
C ILE A 114 -1.59 -6.41 14.70
N ARG A 115 -2.49 -7.40 14.77
CA ARG A 115 -2.69 -8.40 13.71
C ARG A 115 -4.04 -8.28 13.01
N GLN A 116 -5.04 -7.69 13.68
CA GLN A 116 -6.34 -7.42 13.05
C GLN A 116 -6.20 -6.31 12.01
N PHE A 117 -6.80 -6.52 10.84
CA PHE A 117 -6.59 -5.66 9.67
C PHE A 117 -6.99 -4.20 9.92
N TYR A 118 -8.20 -3.95 10.39
CA TYR A 118 -8.67 -2.58 10.62
C TYR A 118 -7.86 -1.82 11.69
N PRO A 119 -7.64 -2.37 12.90
CA PRO A 119 -6.76 -1.73 13.88
C PRO A 119 -5.33 -1.50 13.38
N LYS A 120 -4.78 -2.43 12.55
CA LYS A 120 -3.47 -2.24 11.93
C LYS A 120 -3.45 -1.01 11.01
N VAL A 121 -4.44 -0.85 10.15
CA VAL A 121 -4.56 0.31 9.26
C VAL A 121 -4.63 1.61 10.06
N LEU A 122 -5.40 1.65 11.16
CA LEU A 122 -5.48 2.84 12.02
C LEU A 122 -4.13 3.16 12.67
N ALA A 123 -3.41 2.16 13.18
CA ALA A 123 -2.09 2.35 13.77
C ALA A 123 -1.07 2.87 12.74
N GLU A 124 -1.04 2.30 11.54
CA GLU A 124 -0.19 2.78 10.43
C GLU A 124 -0.50 4.23 10.05
N MET A 125 -1.79 4.59 9.93
CA MET A 125 -2.20 5.97 9.63
C MET A 125 -1.78 6.94 10.74
N SER A 126 -1.93 6.55 12.01
CA SER A 126 -1.54 7.37 13.17
C SER A 126 -0.02 7.58 13.18
N TYR A 127 0.74 6.48 13.08
CA TYR A 127 2.20 6.55 13.07
C TYR A 127 2.73 7.42 11.93
N ILE A 128 2.21 7.25 10.71
CA ILE A 128 2.59 8.07 9.55
C ILE A 128 2.22 9.53 9.78
N GLY A 129 1.02 9.79 10.30
CA GLY A 129 0.54 11.13 10.62
C GLY A 129 1.43 11.89 11.58
N GLU A 130 1.94 11.21 12.60
CA GLU A 130 2.75 11.78 13.68
C GLU A 130 4.25 11.87 13.34
N ASN A 131 4.77 10.98 12.50
CA ASN A 131 6.22 10.86 12.30
C ASN A 131 6.71 11.39 10.95
N MET A 132 5.87 11.45 9.89
CA MET A 132 6.28 11.98 8.60
C MET A 132 6.24 13.52 8.57
N GLN A 133 7.34 14.13 8.13
CA GLN A 133 7.49 15.59 8.10
C GLN A 133 6.97 16.19 6.78
N SER A 134 7.19 15.51 5.64
CA SER A 134 6.65 15.96 4.36
C SER A 134 5.13 15.80 4.33
N GLU A 135 4.43 16.92 4.18
CA GLU A 135 2.97 16.94 4.02
C GLU A 135 2.53 16.09 2.83
N LYS A 136 3.22 16.22 1.70
CA LYS A 136 2.87 15.49 0.48
C LYS A 136 3.05 13.99 0.63
N VAL A 137 4.15 13.52 1.23
CA VAL A 137 4.38 12.10 1.50
C VAL A 137 3.35 11.60 2.48
N ARG A 138 3.17 12.28 3.62
CA ARG A 138 2.19 11.93 4.65
C ARG A 138 0.79 11.77 4.09
N GLU A 139 0.31 12.78 3.34
CA GLU A 139 -1.02 12.74 2.72
C GLU A 139 -1.16 11.59 1.72
N ALA A 140 -0.14 11.33 0.89
CA ALA A 140 -0.17 10.26 -0.09
C ALA A 140 -0.25 8.88 0.56
N LEU A 141 0.50 8.64 1.63
CA LEU A 141 0.51 7.37 2.35
C LEU A 141 -0.82 7.13 3.08
N ILE A 142 -1.31 8.15 3.82
CA ILE A 142 -2.58 8.05 4.55
C ILE A 142 -3.76 7.90 3.57
N HIS A 143 -3.74 8.65 2.46
CA HIS A 143 -4.76 8.51 1.43
C HIS A 143 -4.75 7.10 0.83
N PHE A 144 -3.59 6.55 0.51
CA PHE A 144 -3.46 5.20 -0.03
C PHE A 144 -4.03 4.15 0.93
N LEU A 145 -3.69 4.19 2.21
CA LEU A 145 -4.22 3.28 3.23
C LEU A 145 -5.75 3.38 3.35
N ALA A 146 -6.26 4.58 3.55
CA ALA A 146 -7.69 4.80 3.75
C ALA A 146 -8.52 4.47 2.49
N PHE A 147 -8.04 4.86 1.30
CA PHE A 147 -8.71 4.59 0.03
C PHE A 147 -8.74 3.09 -0.26
N THR A 148 -7.60 2.40 -0.12
CA THR A 148 -7.52 0.94 -0.33
C THR A 148 -8.40 0.19 0.65
N TYR A 149 -8.44 0.63 1.92
CA TYR A 149 -9.36 0.04 2.90
C TYR A 149 -10.81 0.15 2.46
N VAL A 150 -11.25 1.36 2.10
CA VAL A 150 -12.65 1.60 1.67
C VAL A 150 -13.00 0.83 0.40
N GLU A 151 -12.13 0.83 -0.60
CA GLU A 151 -12.39 0.08 -1.86
C GLU A 151 -12.50 -1.44 -1.63
N GLY A 152 -11.77 -2.01 -0.66
CA GLY A 152 -11.80 -3.44 -0.38
C GLY A 152 -12.81 -3.88 0.69
N ASN A 153 -13.15 -3.02 1.66
CA ASN A 153 -13.93 -3.39 2.84
C ASN A 153 -15.23 -2.58 3.01
N GLY A 154 -15.43 -1.53 2.21
CA GLY A 154 -16.60 -0.67 2.32
C GLY A 154 -16.49 0.38 3.43
N VAL A 155 -17.65 0.90 3.85
CA VAL A 155 -17.75 2.07 4.76
C VAL A 155 -18.42 1.75 6.09
N GLU A 156 -18.57 0.49 6.41
CA GLU A 156 -19.18 0.11 7.69
C GLU A 156 -18.21 0.33 8.84
N ASN A 157 -18.63 1.10 9.87
CA ASN A 157 -17.86 1.36 11.10
C ASN A 157 -16.46 2.00 10.88
N ILE A 158 -16.31 2.87 9.85
CA ILE A 158 -15.03 3.54 9.53
C ILE A 158 -14.85 4.92 10.16
N THR A 159 -15.61 5.28 11.17
CA THR A 159 -15.56 6.62 11.78
C THR A 159 -14.15 7.00 12.23
N ASP A 160 -13.41 6.09 12.88
CA ASP A 160 -12.05 6.37 13.35
C ASP A 160 -11.08 6.57 12.17
N LEU A 161 -11.21 5.77 11.12
CA LEU A 161 -10.43 5.93 9.90
C LEU A 161 -10.70 7.29 9.24
N GLN A 162 -11.97 7.70 9.15
CA GLN A 162 -12.33 9.01 8.61
C GLN A 162 -11.79 10.16 9.45
N ASN A 163 -11.84 10.05 10.77
CA ASN A 163 -11.29 11.04 11.68
C ASN A 163 -9.77 11.21 11.48
N LEU A 164 -9.02 10.11 11.47
CA LEU A 164 -7.59 10.14 11.17
C LEU A 164 -7.30 10.69 9.77
N TYR A 165 -8.06 10.25 8.78
CA TYR A 165 -7.90 10.73 7.41
C TYR A 165 -8.01 12.26 7.33
N TYR A 166 -9.11 12.83 7.82
CA TYR A 166 -9.33 14.29 7.75
C TYR A 166 -8.46 15.11 8.71
N THR A 167 -7.84 14.46 9.71
CA THR A 167 -6.84 15.11 10.56
C THR A 167 -5.55 15.38 9.78
N TYR A 168 -5.14 14.45 8.93
CA TYR A 168 -3.82 14.49 8.29
C TYR A 168 -3.84 14.79 6.79
N VAL A 169 -4.97 14.62 6.11
CA VAL A 169 -5.12 14.89 4.67
C VAL A 169 -5.91 16.17 4.44
N THR A 170 -5.20 17.21 4.05
CA THR A 170 -5.79 18.54 3.80
C THR A 170 -6.04 18.82 2.31
N SER A 171 -5.39 18.07 1.41
CA SER A 171 -5.50 18.19 -0.05
C SER A 171 -6.95 18.10 -0.55
N PRO A 172 -7.52 19.16 -1.16
CA PRO A 172 -8.89 19.13 -1.68
C PRO A 172 -9.10 18.04 -2.74
N ARG A 173 -8.07 17.76 -3.55
CA ARG A 173 -8.10 16.70 -4.57
C ARG A 173 -8.25 15.33 -3.95
N LEU A 174 -7.42 15.00 -2.95
CA LEU A 174 -7.46 13.70 -2.28
C LEU A 174 -8.76 13.53 -1.49
N ASN A 175 -9.21 14.60 -0.84
CA ASN A 175 -10.49 14.61 -0.11
C ASN A 175 -11.69 14.37 -1.04
N ASP A 176 -11.70 14.93 -2.24
CA ASP A 176 -12.77 14.67 -3.23
C ASP A 176 -12.76 13.21 -3.70
N ILE A 177 -11.59 12.64 -3.98
CA ILE A 177 -11.44 11.23 -4.36
C ILE A 177 -11.95 10.32 -3.25
N PHE A 178 -11.53 10.55 -2.01
CA PHE A 178 -11.94 9.72 -0.87
C PHE A 178 -13.44 9.81 -0.58
N LYS A 179 -14.02 11.02 -0.63
CA LYS A 179 -15.47 11.21 -0.49
C LYS A 179 -16.26 10.46 -1.56
N LYS A 180 -15.79 10.47 -2.81
CA LYS A 180 -16.44 9.74 -3.91
C LYS A 180 -16.37 8.23 -3.70
N ALA A 181 -15.23 7.70 -3.22
CA ALA A 181 -15.10 6.30 -2.87
C ALA A 181 -16.08 5.90 -1.76
N CYS A 182 -16.15 6.67 -0.66
CA CYS A 182 -17.11 6.42 0.42
C CYS A 182 -18.57 6.47 -0.08
N ALA A 183 -18.92 7.49 -0.89
CA ALA A 183 -20.29 7.65 -1.40
C ALA A 183 -20.72 6.52 -2.36
N LYS A 184 -19.79 5.88 -3.05
CA LYS A 184 -20.03 4.71 -3.89
C LYS A 184 -20.56 3.54 -3.05
N TRP A 185 -19.92 3.28 -1.91
CA TRP A 185 -20.29 2.22 -0.98
C TRP A 185 -21.57 2.54 -0.19
N ASP A 186 -21.80 3.81 0.19
CA ASP A 186 -23.01 4.23 0.89
C ASP A 186 -24.30 3.90 0.11
N LYS A 187 -24.23 3.91 -1.22
CA LYS A 187 -25.35 3.50 -2.07
C LYS A 187 -25.76 2.02 -1.93
N ALA A 188 -24.81 1.17 -1.55
CA ALA A 188 -25.01 -0.26 -1.37
C ALA A 188 -25.01 -0.68 0.12
N ALA A 189 -25.01 0.29 1.05
CA ALA A 189 -24.97 0.03 2.48
C ALA A 189 -26.21 -0.75 2.96
N VAL A 190 -26.04 -1.52 4.03
CA VAL A 190 -27.11 -2.30 4.65
C VAL A 190 -28.30 -1.40 5.00
N GLY A 191 -29.51 -1.83 4.62
CA GLY A 191 -30.75 -1.09 4.80
C GLY A 191 -31.05 -0.04 3.74
N ARG A 192 -30.15 0.21 2.79
CA ARG A 192 -30.43 1.06 1.62
C ARG A 192 -31.13 0.26 0.53
N PRO A 193 -32.05 0.89 -0.24
CA PRO A 193 -32.59 0.25 -1.43
C PRO A 193 -31.46 -0.11 -2.41
N SER A 194 -31.48 -1.36 -2.89
CA SER A 194 -30.49 -1.78 -3.89
C SER A 194 -30.49 -0.87 -5.13
N PRO A 195 -29.31 -0.54 -5.69
CA PRO A 195 -29.23 0.19 -6.95
C PRO A 195 -30.04 -0.52 -8.04
N GLN A 196 -30.82 0.25 -8.80
CA GLN A 196 -31.63 -0.31 -9.89
C GLN A 196 -30.72 -0.64 -11.07
N PHE A 197 -30.96 -1.78 -11.68
CA PHE A 197 -30.35 -2.13 -12.96
C PHE A 197 -31.42 -2.35 -14.04
N LYS A 198 -31.00 -2.20 -15.28
CA LYS A 198 -31.75 -2.62 -16.46
C LYS A 198 -30.89 -3.60 -17.24
N GLY A 199 -31.46 -4.68 -17.67
CA GLY A 199 -30.82 -5.68 -18.51
C GLY A 199 -31.84 -6.25 -19.50
N VAL A 200 -31.42 -7.16 -20.37
CA VAL A 200 -32.28 -7.93 -21.26
C VAL A 200 -32.08 -9.42 -21.01
N ASP A 201 -33.14 -10.18 -21.07
CA ASP A 201 -33.07 -11.65 -21.01
C ASP A 201 -32.57 -12.25 -22.33
N VAL A 202 -32.41 -13.56 -22.38
CA VAL A 202 -31.96 -14.30 -23.56
C VAL A 202 -32.89 -14.15 -24.77
N ASN A 203 -34.10 -13.67 -24.57
CA ASN A 203 -35.11 -13.43 -25.62
C ASN A 203 -35.19 -11.94 -25.99
N GLY A 204 -34.30 -11.08 -25.44
CA GLY A 204 -34.31 -9.64 -25.69
C GLY A 204 -35.35 -8.84 -24.93
N LYS A 205 -36.03 -9.45 -23.94
CA LYS A 205 -37.04 -8.76 -23.11
C LYS A 205 -36.30 -7.94 -22.00
N GLU A 206 -36.68 -6.67 -21.87
CA GLU A 206 -36.16 -5.83 -20.77
C GLU A 206 -36.52 -6.39 -19.40
N MET A 207 -35.56 -6.38 -18.50
CA MET A 207 -35.69 -6.78 -17.10
C MET A 207 -35.11 -5.72 -16.18
N THR A 208 -35.73 -5.58 -15.03
CA THR A 208 -35.29 -4.69 -13.95
C THR A 208 -35.21 -5.46 -12.64
N LEU A 209 -34.55 -4.91 -11.64
CA LEU A 209 -34.49 -5.53 -10.31
C LEU A 209 -35.92 -5.76 -9.72
N ARG A 210 -36.88 -4.92 -10.08
CA ARG A 210 -38.26 -5.04 -9.60
C ARG A 210 -38.96 -6.35 -10.04
N ASP A 211 -38.57 -6.90 -11.18
CA ASP A 211 -39.14 -8.14 -11.73
C ASP A 211 -38.74 -9.38 -10.91
N PHE A 212 -37.75 -9.22 -10.02
CA PHE A 212 -37.25 -10.27 -9.13
C PHE A 212 -37.70 -10.11 -7.67
N ARG A 213 -38.71 -9.27 -7.38
CA ARG A 213 -39.22 -9.11 -6.02
C ARG A 213 -39.70 -10.47 -5.46
N GLY A 214 -39.28 -10.76 -4.21
CA GLY A 214 -39.58 -12.04 -3.53
C GLY A 214 -38.68 -13.20 -3.95
N LYS A 215 -37.62 -12.95 -4.75
CA LYS A 215 -36.64 -13.96 -5.14
C LYS A 215 -35.25 -13.50 -4.68
N TYR A 216 -34.36 -14.46 -4.39
CA TYR A 216 -32.94 -14.20 -4.25
C TYR A 216 -32.32 -13.97 -5.64
N VAL A 217 -31.53 -12.95 -5.79
CA VAL A 217 -30.80 -12.62 -7.02
C VAL A 217 -29.33 -12.62 -6.67
N TYR A 218 -28.56 -13.46 -7.36
CA TYR A 218 -27.12 -13.60 -7.19
C TYR A 218 -26.37 -13.06 -8.41
#